data_45327029c03eff25a76845bf98150e6b
#
_entry.id   45327029c03eff25a76845bf98150e6b
#
_cell.length_a   1.000
_cell.length_b   1.000
_cell.length_c   1.000
_cell.angle_alpha   90.00
_cell.angle_beta   90.00
_cell.angle_gamma   90.00
#
_symmetry.space_group_name_H-M   'P 1'
#
loop_
_entity.id
_entity.type
_entity.pdbx_description
1 polymer ?
#
loop_
_entity_poly.entity_id
_entity_poly.type
_entity_poly.pdbx_seq_one_letter_code
_entity_poly.pdbx_strand_id
1 'polypeptide(L)'
;RCNEKAYKNAKNALISFGKYNFDDIYRRRTEGQNCVVINPDKSGGQENDGFVPIIKYDTFSGGMNIAYNMTSAYKSNVNSYVRGFAVGDNYRSFTVRDEIHPKKESEVYWFMHTKANATVDGNTVTLERDGKKINMEFGINAEEYEIGVMDAVPLDTSPNPSDQTPNTGYKKIYAKIKTSGALNIEVKFAPQNIK
;
A
#
# COMPACT_ATOMS: atom_id res chain seq x y z
N ARG A 1 22.48 -20.98 -22.93
CA ARG A 1 23.64 -20.60 -22.09
C ARG A 1 23.21 -19.44 -21.21
N CYS A 2 23.24 -19.61 -19.91
CA CYS A 2 22.98 -18.52 -18.97
C CYS A 2 24.06 -17.46 -19.16
N ASN A 3 23.67 -16.19 -19.36
CA ASN A 3 24.61 -15.09 -19.51
C ASN A 3 25.40 -14.94 -18.20
N GLU A 4 26.73 -14.92 -18.29
CA GLU A 4 27.65 -14.82 -17.16
C GLU A 4 27.34 -13.60 -16.26
N LYS A 5 26.89 -12.50 -16.84
CA LYS A 5 26.41 -11.30 -16.14
C LYS A 5 25.14 -11.59 -15.31
N ALA A 6 24.19 -12.37 -15.86
CA ALA A 6 22.97 -12.76 -15.15
C ALA A 6 23.28 -13.72 -13.99
N TYR A 7 24.22 -14.65 -14.17
CA TYR A 7 24.69 -15.54 -13.11
C TYR A 7 25.41 -14.78 -11.99
N LYS A 8 26.28 -13.82 -12.33
CA LYS A 8 26.99 -12.98 -11.38
C LYS A 8 26.04 -12.10 -10.58
N ASN A 9 25.00 -11.55 -11.25
CA ASN A 9 23.95 -10.77 -10.58
C ASN A 9 23.09 -11.64 -9.65
N ALA A 10 22.72 -12.83 -10.05
CA ALA A 10 21.99 -13.79 -9.23
C ALA A 10 22.80 -14.25 -8.02
N LYS A 11 24.12 -14.52 -8.21
CA LYS A 11 25.05 -14.88 -7.13
C LYS A 11 25.22 -13.73 -6.13
N ASN A 12 25.37 -12.49 -6.60
CA ASN A 12 25.47 -11.31 -5.75
C ASN A 12 24.16 -11.06 -4.99
N ALA A 13 23.02 -11.27 -5.63
CA ALA A 13 21.72 -11.21 -4.97
C ALA A 13 21.59 -12.27 -3.86
N LEU A 14 21.99 -13.52 -4.12
CA LEU A 14 21.99 -14.60 -3.13
C LEU A 14 22.94 -14.32 -1.95
N ILE A 15 24.12 -13.72 -2.20
CA ILE A 15 25.05 -13.32 -1.14
C ILE A 15 24.46 -12.16 -0.32
N SER A 16 23.77 -11.22 -0.98
CA SER A 16 23.04 -10.13 -0.32
C SER A 16 21.89 -10.66 0.55
N PHE A 17 21.18 -11.70 0.10
CA PHE A 17 20.11 -12.35 0.87
C PHE A 17 20.60 -12.97 2.20
N GLY A 18 21.83 -13.45 2.26
CA GLY A 18 22.41 -13.99 3.51
C GLY A 18 22.86 -12.91 4.51
N LYS A 19 22.99 -11.67 4.08
CA LYS A 19 23.45 -10.54 4.89
C LYS A 19 22.33 -9.85 5.67
N TYR A 20 21.11 -9.87 5.13
CA TYR A 20 19.95 -9.17 5.70
C TYR A 20 18.78 -10.13 5.90
N ASN A 21 18.01 -9.89 6.96
CA ASN A 21 16.71 -10.53 7.12
C ASN A 21 15.75 -10.07 6.01
N PHE A 22 14.73 -10.87 5.76
CA PHE A 22 13.69 -10.54 4.77
C PHE A 22 13.12 -9.14 5.02
N ASP A 23 12.89 -8.82 6.29
CA ASP A 23 12.24 -7.59 6.75
C ASP A 23 13.17 -6.37 6.80
N ASP A 24 14.47 -6.52 6.51
CA ASP A 24 15.40 -5.40 6.41
C ASP A 24 15.31 -4.69 5.06
N ILE A 25 14.77 -5.34 4.03
CA ILE A 25 14.74 -4.83 2.65
C ILE A 25 13.41 -4.12 2.36
N TYR A 26 13.46 -2.83 2.09
CA TYR A 26 12.28 -1.98 1.86
C TYR A 26 11.22 -2.59 0.91
N ARG A 27 11.63 -3.05 -0.27
CA ARG A 27 10.71 -3.61 -1.28
C ARG A 27 10.03 -4.91 -0.87
N ARG A 28 10.48 -5.53 0.21
CA ARG A 28 9.94 -6.78 0.75
C ARG A 28 9.01 -6.53 1.93
N ARG A 29 9.15 -5.37 2.56
CA ARG A 29 8.30 -4.93 3.67
C ARG A 29 6.93 -4.49 3.16
N THR A 30 5.95 -4.55 4.04
CA THR A 30 4.58 -4.07 3.76
C THR A 30 4.57 -2.59 3.35
N GLU A 31 5.42 -1.76 3.95
CA GLU A 31 5.54 -0.33 3.61
C GLU A 31 6.10 -0.06 2.21
N GLY A 32 6.82 -1.00 1.62
CA GLY A 32 7.32 -0.94 0.24
C GLY A 32 6.30 -1.42 -0.79
N GLN A 33 5.08 -1.74 -0.37
CA GLN A 33 3.98 -2.24 -1.17
C GLN A 33 2.76 -1.30 -1.10
N ASN A 34 1.75 -1.53 -1.95
CA ASN A 34 0.48 -0.79 -1.91
C ASN A 34 -0.45 -1.39 -0.82
N CYS A 35 -0.02 -1.29 0.41
CA CYS A 35 -0.63 -1.93 1.57
C CYS A 35 -0.86 -0.94 2.71
N VAL A 36 -1.62 -1.40 3.71
CA VAL A 36 -1.72 -0.73 5.01
C VAL A 36 -0.58 -1.20 5.90
N VAL A 37 0.03 -0.29 6.65
CA VAL A 37 0.98 -0.56 7.73
C VAL A 37 0.36 -0.08 9.03
N ILE A 38 0.35 -0.92 10.05
CA ILE A 38 -0.24 -0.59 11.36
C ILE A 38 0.87 -0.62 12.40
N ASN A 39 1.03 0.48 13.14
CA ASN A 39 2.08 0.67 14.15
C ASN A 39 3.46 0.36 13.57
N PRO A 40 3.96 1.16 12.59
CA PRO A 40 5.21 0.87 11.89
C PRO A 40 6.39 0.74 12.85
N ASP A 41 7.13 -0.35 12.72
CA ASP A 41 8.28 -0.69 13.53
C ASP A 41 9.36 -1.39 12.69
N LYS A 42 10.30 -2.10 13.32
CA LYS A 42 11.35 -2.85 12.63
C LYS A 42 10.87 -4.17 12.00
N SER A 43 9.63 -4.61 12.29
CA SER A 43 9.07 -5.82 11.68
C SER A 43 8.66 -5.60 10.22
N GLY A 44 8.37 -6.67 9.50
CA GLY A 44 7.91 -6.60 8.10
C GLY A 44 6.55 -5.94 7.88
N GLY A 45 5.74 -5.85 8.96
CA GLY A 45 4.41 -5.24 8.97
C GLY A 45 3.26 -6.22 8.76
N GLN A 46 3.45 -7.29 8.01
CA GLN A 46 2.51 -8.41 7.86
C GLN A 46 3.09 -9.70 8.46
N GLU A 47 2.20 -10.58 8.93
CA GLU A 47 2.59 -11.90 9.40
C GLU A 47 3.00 -12.80 8.23
N ASN A 48 4.14 -13.47 8.35
CA ASN A 48 4.69 -14.34 7.29
C ASN A 48 3.85 -15.61 7.05
N ASP A 49 3.05 -16.03 8.04
CA ASP A 49 2.16 -17.19 8.00
C ASP A 49 0.67 -16.79 7.75
N GLY A 50 0.43 -15.53 7.38
CA GLY A 50 -0.91 -15.00 7.17
C GLY A 50 -1.61 -15.67 5.98
N PHE A 51 -2.82 -16.19 6.21
CA PHE A 51 -3.72 -16.69 5.17
C PHE A 51 -4.81 -15.66 4.87
N VAL A 52 -4.97 -15.30 3.59
CA VAL A 52 -5.89 -14.24 3.14
C VAL A 52 -6.93 -14.81 2.18
N PRO A 53 -8.07 -15.30 2.69
CA PRO A 53 -9.13 -15.83 1.86
C PRO A 53 -9.94 -14.72 1.17
N ILE A 54 -10.44 -15.02 -0.03
CA ILE A 54 -11.52 -14.25 -0.66
C ILE A 54 -12.82 -14.56 0.10
N ILE A 55 -13.50 -13.52 0.56
CA ILE A 55 -14.78 -13.65 1.30
C ILE A 55 -15.98 -13.13 0.50
N LYS A 56 -15.73 -12.38 -0.58
CA LYS A 56 -16.75 -11.90 -1.49
C LYS A 56 -16.19 -11.78 -2.89
N TYR A 57 -16.98 -12.19 -3.88
CA TYR A 57 -16.71 -11.99 -5.29
C TYR A 57 -18.02 -11.88 -6.05
N ASP A 58 -18.29 -10.71 -6.63
CA ASP A 58 -19.47 -10.43 -7.43
C ASP A 58 -19.07 -9.78 -8.74
N THR A 59 -19.74 -10.16 -9.83
CA THR A 59 -19.66 -9.49 -11.13
C THR A 59 -21.03 -8.96 -11.52
N PHE A 60 -21.05 -7.80 -12.15
CA PHE A 60 -22.25 -7.16 -12.67
C PHE A 60 -21.93 -6.41 -13.97
N SER A 61 -22.96 -5.98 -14.69
CA SER A 61 -22.75 -5.22 -15.91
C SER A 61 -21.99 -3.90 -15.61
N GLY A 62 -20.79 -3.77 -16.22
CA GLY A 62 -19.94 -2.59 -16.04
C GLY A 62 -19.04 -2.58 -14.79
N GLY A 63 -18.92 -3.72 -14.09
CA GLY A 63 -18.04 -3.76 -12.91
C GLY A 63 -17.92 -5.10 -12.22
N MET A 64 -17.17 -5.09 -11.11
CA MET A 64 -16.96 -6.22 -10.21
C MET A 64 -16.59 -5.75 -8.82
N ASN A 65 -16.86 -6.58 -7.83
CA ASN A 65 -16.42 -6.42 -6.44
C ASN A 65 -15.69 -7.68 -5.98
N ILE A 66 -14.62 -7.49 -5.23
CA ILE A 66 -13.92 -8.58 -4.53
C ILE A 66 -13.52 -8.10 -3.14
N ALA A 67 -13.61 -8.95 -2.13
CA ALA A 67 -13.14 -8.66 -0.79
C ALA A 67 -12.35 -9.82 -0.20
N TYR A 68 -11.35 -9.47 0.58
CA TYR A 68 -10.40 -10.35 1.24
C TYR A 68 -10.47 -10.17 2.75
N ASN A 69 -10.42 -11.26 3.50
CA ASN A 69 -10.19 -11.22 4.93
C ASN A 69 -8.69 -11.16 5.20
N MET A 70 -8.21 -9.97 5.57
CA MET A 70 -6.80 -9.68 5.84
C MET A 70 -6.40 -9.95 7.30
N THR A 71 -7.33 -10.34 8.17
CA THR A 71 -7.13 -10.43 9.63
C THR A 71 -5.92 -11.28 10.00
N SER A 72 -5.75 -12.44 9.38
CA SER A 72 -4.63 -13.34 9.66
C SER A 72 -3.27 -12.71 9.35
N ALA A 73 -3.18 -11.93 8.25
CA ALA A 73 -1.94 -11.24 7.88
C ALA A 73 -1.58 -10.06 8.79
N TYR A 74 -2.51 -9.62 9.65
CA TYR A 74 -2.32 -8.50 10.59
C TYR A 74 -2.73 -8.89 12.02
N LYS A 75 -2.75 -10.19 12.34
CA LYS A 75 -3.31 -10.74 13.59
C LYS A 75 -2.71 -10.14 14.87
N SER A 76 -1.47 -9.65 14.83
CA SER A 76 -0.83 -9.00 15.97
C SER A 76 -1.44 -7.62 16.28
N ASN A 77 -1.97 -6.92 15.28
CA ASN A 77 -2.42 -5.52 15.39
C ASN A 77 -3.94 -5.35 15.37
N VAL A 78 -4.69 -6.29 14.78
CA VAL A 78 -6.14 -6.11 14.56
C VAL A 78 -6.98 -7.23 15.16
N ASN A 79 -8.23 -6.90 15.53
CA ASN A 79 -9.30 -7.87 15.80
C ASN A 79 -9.90 -8.38 14.47
N SER A 80 -10.04 -7.48 13.48
CA SER A 80 -10.46 -7.82 12.13
C SER A 80 -9.94 -6.81 11.13
N TYR A 81 -9.70 -7.27 9.89
CA TYR A 81 -9.36 -6.41 8.76
C TYR A 81 -9.91 -7.04 7.47
N VAL A 82 -10.71 -6.27 6.75
CA VAL A 82 -11.23 -6.61 5.42
C VAL A 82 -10.74 -5.58 4.41
N ARG A 83 -10.17 -6.03 3.29
CA ARG A 83 -9.83 -5.20 2.15
C ARG A 83 -10.69 -5.56 0.97
N GLY A 84 -11.40 -4.57 0.44
CA GLY A 84 -12.23 -4.68 -0.75
C GLY A 84 -11.66 -3.92 -1.94
N PHE A 85 -11.93 -4.43 -3.13
CA PHE A 85 -11.71 -3.76 -4.40
C PHE A 85 -12.98 -3.74 -5.21
N ALA A 86 -13.31 -2.60 -5.78
CA ALA A 86 -14.44 -2.44 -6.67
C ALA A 86 -14.00 -1.78 -7.98
N VAL A 87 -14.48 -2.32 -9.09
CA VAL A 87 -14.44 -1.68 -10.40
C VAL A 87 -15.88 -1.32 -10.75
N GLY A 88 -16.12 -0.10 -11.13
CA GLY A 88 -17.47 0.40 -11.43
C GLY A 88 -17.48 1.41 -12.58
N ASP A 89 -18.60 2.09 -12.74
CA ASP A 89 -18.78 3.13 -13.75
C ASP A 89 -18.37 2.65 -15.16
N ASN A 90 -18.86 1.48 -15.56
CA ASN A 90 -18.49 0.83 -16.82
C ASN A 90 -16.96 0.67 -16.96
N TYR A 91 -16.31 0.15 -15.91
CA TYR A 91 -14.86 -0.06 -15.82
C TYR A 91 -14.02 1.22 -15.82
N ARG A 92 -14.60 2.37 -15.50
CA ARG A 92 -13.92 3.67 -15.49
C ARG A 92 -13.49 4.14 -14.10
N SER A 93 -13.97 3.50 -13.04
CA SER A 93 -13.56 3.77 -11.67
C SER A 93 -13.04 2.53 -10.99
N PHE A 94 -12.12 2.74 -10.06
CA PHE A 94 -11.57 1.71 -9.20
C PHE A 94 -11.57 2.22 -7.76
N THR A 95 -12.04 1.39 -6.83
CA THR A 95 -12.08 1.76 -5.41
C THR A 95 -11.35 0.70 -4.60
N VAL A 96 -10.52 1.15 -3.67
CA VAL A 96 -9.95 0.32 -2.59
C VAL A 96 -10.63 0.73 -1.30
N ARG A 97 -11.12 -0.25 -0.54
CA ARG A 97 -11.76 -0.02 0.76
C ARG A 97 -11.12 -0.91 1.81
N ASP A 98 -10.72 -0.32 2.91
CA ASP A 98 -10.14 -0.99 4.07
C ASP A 98 -11.03 -0.78 5.28
N GLU A 99 -11.52 -1.87 5.89
CA GLU A 99 -12.29 -1.90 7.13
C GLU A 99 -11.43 -2.56 8.21
N ILE A 100 -10.91 -1.76 9.14
CA ILE A 100 -9.89 -2.16 10.11
C ILE A 100 -10.43 -1.96 11.53
N HIS A 101 -10.38 -3.00 12.36
CA HIS A 101 -10.67 -2.93 13.78
C HIS A 101 -9.38 -3.20 14.57
N PRO A 102 -8.60 -2.17 14.92
CA PRO A 102 -7.37 -2.34 15.68
C PRO A 102 -7.65 -2.88 17.08
N LYS A 103 -6.67 -3.60 17.66
CA LYS A 103 -6.75 -4.12 19.04
C LYS A 103 -6.58 -3.04 20.10
N LYS A 104 -5.96 -1.93 19.73
CA LYS A 104 -5.64 -0.78 20.61
C LYS A 104 -5.52 0.47 19.77
N GLU A 105 -5.36 1.62 20.42
CA GLU A 105 -4.96 2.84 19.73
C GLU A 105 -3.75 2.58 18.83
N SER A 106 -3.85 3.01 17.58
CA SER A 106 -2.90 2.67 16.53
C SER A 106 -2.65 3.83 15.58
N GLU A 107 -1.41 3.91 15.11
CA GLU A 107 -1.03 4.68 13.95
C GLU A 107 -1.12 3.78 12.71
N VAL A 108 -1.87 4.23 11.71
CA VAL A 108 -2.12 3.48 10.48
C VAL A 108 -1.64 4.29 9.29
N TYR A 109 -0.82 3.69 8.45
CA TYR A 109 -0.46 4.24 7.14
C TYR A 109 -1.14 3.43 6.04
N TRP A 110 -1.80 4.12 5.13
CA TRP A 110 -2.19 3.59 3.83
C TRP A 110 -1.19 4.07 2.79
N PHE A 111 -0.63 3.15 2.00
CA PHE A 111 0.39 3.49 1.01
C PHE A 111 0.02 3.09 -0.40
N MET A 112 0.42 3.95 -1.37
CA MET A 112 0.44 3.63 -2.79
C MET A 112 1.67 4.23 -3.47
N HIS A 113 2.43 3.39 -4.18
CA HIS A 113 3.62 3.79 -4.93
C HIS A 113 3.27 4.18 -6.36
N THR A 114 3.91 5.23 -6.87
CA THR A 114 3.66 5.73 -8.22
C THR A 114 4.92 6.36 -8.83
N LYS A 115 4.98 6.39 -10.16
CA LYS A 115 5.91 7.23 -10.94
C LYS A 115 5.23 8.48 -11.51
N ALA A 116 3.93 8.65 -11.27
CA ALA A 116 3.22 9.86 -11.69
C ALA A 116 3.61 11.04 -10.80
N ASN A 117 3.53 12.24 -11.33
CA ASN A 117 3.52 13.45 -10.53
C ASN A 117 2.24 13.44 -9.68
N ALA A 118 2.37 13.77 -8.41
CA ALA A 118 1.27 13.77 -7.48
C ALA A 118 1.10 15.14 -6.84
N THR A 119 -0.11 15.67 -6.86
CA THR A 119 -0.49 16.93 -6.22
C THR A 119 -1.62 16.67 -5.24
N VAL A 120 -1.45 17.09 -3.99
CA VAL A 120 -2.45 16.93 -2.91
C VAL A 120 -3.25 18.21 -2.78
N ASP A 121 -4.57 18.07 -2.72
CA ASP A 121 -5.53 19.14 -2.42
C ASP A 121 -6.63 18.58 -1.51
N GLY A 122 -6.51 18.88 -0.22
CA GLY A 122 -7.37 18.30 0.81
C GLY A 122 -7.35 16.76 0.79
N ASN A 123 -8.51 16.17 0.59
CA ASN A 123 -8.67 14.71 0.50
C ASN A 123 -8.50 14.14 -0.93
N THR A 124 -8.05 14.95 -1.86
CA THR A 124 -7.85 14.54 -3.25
C THR A 124 -6.37 14.58 -3.61
N VAL A 125 -5.89 13.51 -4.24
CA VAL A 125 -4.57 13.47 -4.86
C VAL A 125 -4.72 13.31 -6.36
N THR A 126 -4.26 14.30 -7.11
CA THR A 126 -4.20 14.23 -8.58
C THR A 126 -2.89 13.61 -9.01
N LEU A 127 -2.97 12.52 -9.76
CA LEU A 127 -1.83 11.85 -10.40
C LEU A 127 -1.76 12.24 -11.86
N GLU A 128 -0.60 12.73 -12.30
CA GLU A 128 -0.37 13.08 -13.70
C GLU A 128 0.82 12.35 -14.28
N ARG A 129 0.64 11.69 -15.41
CA ARG A 129 1.71 11.06 -16.16
C ARG A 129 1.35 11.00 -17.66
N ASP A 130 2.32 11.34 -18.50
CA ASP A 130 2.19 11.28 -19.96
C ASP A 130 0.91 12.00 -20.48
N GLY A 131 0.60 13.18 -19.88
CA GLY A 131 -0.56 14.00 -20.22
C GLY A 131 -1.91 13.44 -19.74
N LYS A 132 -1.92 12.32 -19.01
CA LYS A 132 -3.14 11.74 -18.44
C LYS A 132 -3.25 12.05 -16.96
N LYS A 133 -4.47 12.31 -16.47
CA LYS A 133 -4.75 12.62 -15.07
C LYS A 133 -5.78 11.68 -14.49
N ILE A 134 -5.52 11.26 -13.24
CA ILE A 134 -6.42 10.47 -12.42
C ILE A 134 -6.53 11.15 -11.07
N ASN A 135 -7.74 11.29 -10.54
CA ASN A 135 -7.96 11.69 -9.16
C ASN A 135 -8.05 10.46 -8.27
N MET A 136 -7.44 10.56 -7.11
CA MET A 136 -7.62 9.68 -5.96
C MET A 136 -8.39 10.48 -4.91
N GLU A 137 -9.60 10.06 -4.58
CA GLU A 137 -10.42 10.69 -3.54
C GLU A 137 -10.42 9.81 -2.29
N PHE A 138 -10.01 10.38 -1.15
CA PHE A 138 -9.94 9.69 0.14
C PHE A 138 -11.18 9.99 0.98
N GLY A 139 -11.87 8.94 1.41
CA GLY A 139 -12.87 8.95 2.47
C GLY A 139 -12.32 8.23 3.69
N ILE A 140 -12.12 8.93 4.80
CA ILE A 140 -11.54 8.41 6.04
C ILE A 140 -12.43 8.82 7.20
N ASN A 141 -12.86 7.86 8.04
CA ASN A 141 -13.74 8.12 9.17
C ASN A 141 -12.99 8.42 10.51
N ALA A 142 -11.77 8.92 10.43
CA ALA A 142 -11.00 9.31 11.59
C ALA A 142 -10.99 10.85 11.75
N GLU A 143 -10.85 11.32 13.01
CA GLU A 143 -10.77 12.74 13.31
C GLU A 143 -9.38 13.32 13.02
N GLU A 144 -8.33 12.50 13.18
CA GLU A 144 -6.94 12.92 12.98
C GLU A 144 -6.28 12.07 11.88
N TYR A 145 -6.05 12.71 10.73
CA TYR A 145 -5.29 12.11 9.62
C TYR A 145 -4.62 13.16 8.74
N GLU A 146 -3.62 12.74 8.02
CA GLU A 146 -2.88 13.52 7.04
C GLU A 146 -2.75 12.75 5.73
N ILE A 147 -2.95 13.40 4.60
CA ILE A 147 -2.70 12.86 3.27
C ILE A 147 -1.52 13.60 2.66
N GLY A 148 -0.56 12.86 2.13
CA GLY A 148 0.64 13.45 1.58
C GLY A 148 1.36 12.59 0.55
N VAL A 149 2.50 13.11 0.09
CA VAL A 149 3.40 12.47 -0.86
C VAL A 149 4.82 12.52 -0.30
N MET A 150 5.51 11.39 -0.30
CA MET A 150 6.90 11.28 0.12
C MET A 150 7.71 10.46 -0.88
N ASP A 151 9.02 10.44 -0.74
CA ASP A 151 9.87 9.54 -1.52
C ASP A 151 9.59 8.08 -1.14
N ALA A 152 9.77 7.16 -2.10
CA ALA A 152 9.61 5.73 -1.87
C ALA A 152 10.84 5.17 -1.15
N VAL A 153 11.01 5.58 0.12
CA VAL A 153 12.09 5.19 1.04
C VAL A 153 11.49 4.60 2.33
N PRO A 154 12.27 3.85 3.11
CA PRO A 154 11.83 3.37 4.43
C PRO A 154 11.38 4.52 5.34
N LEU A 155 10.40 4.25 6.20
CA LEU A 155 10.05 5.12 7.32
C LEU A 155 11.22 5.16 8.33
N ASP A 156 11.29 6.20 9.15
CA ASP A 156 12.35 6.36 10.18
C ASP A 156 12.36 5.21 11.19
N THR A 157 11.22 4.57 11.39
CA THR A 157 11.07 3.40 12.27
C THR A 157 11.58 2.10 11.65
N SER A 158 11.88 2.09 10.35
CA SER A 158 12.17 0.91 9.56
C SER A 158 13.67 0.73 9.31
N PRO A 159 14.17 -0.51 9.15
CA PRO A 159 15.52 -0.76 8.69
C PRO A 159 15.79 -0.12 7.32
N ASN A 160 16.98 0.47 7.17
CA ASN A 160 17.42 1.08 5.90
C ASN A 160 18.87 0.71 5.58
N PRO A 161 19.15 -0.53 5.13
CA PRO A 161 20.49 -0.94 4.72
C PRO A 161 21.03 -0.07 3.57
N SER A 162 22.27 0.36 3.69
CA SER A 162 22.91 1.30 2.75
C SER A 162 23.13 0.75 1.34
N ASP A 163 23.15 -0.58 1.19
CA ASP A 163 23.42 -1.27 -0.07
C ASP A 163 22.14 -1.76 -0.78
N GLN A 164 20.94 -1.44 -0.27
CA GLN A 164 19.73 -1.71 -1.01
C GLN A 164 19.57 -0.76 -2.22
N THR A 165 19.03 -1.30 -3.32
CA THR A 165 18.82 -0.51 -4.53
C THR A 165 17.78 0.60 -4.30
N PRO A 166 18.09 1.88 -4.56
CA PRO A 166 17.15 2.99 -4.40
C PRO A 166 15.91 2.84 -5.29
N ASN A 167 14.80 3.42 -4.86
CA ASN A 167 13.56 3.52 -5.66
C ASN A 167 13.49 4.86 -6.42
N THR A 168 14.58 5.26 -7.06
CA THR A 168 14.69 6.54 -7.76
C THR A 168 13.52 6.75 -8.74
N GLY A 169 12.87 7.90 -8.67
CA GLY A 169 11.73 8.27 -9.50
C GLY A 169 10.39 7.67 -9.08
N TYR A 170 10.35 6.94 -7.95
CA TYR A 170 9.09 6.54 -7.34
C TYR A 170 8.74 7.47 -6.18
N LYS A 171 7.46 7.82 -6.08
CA LYS A 171 6.85 8.48 -4.93
C LYS A 171 5.92 7.50 -4.22
N LYS A 172 5.68 7.77 -2.96
CA LYS A 172 4.76 7.06 -2.09
C LYS A 172 3.69 8.04 -1.62
N ILE A 173 2.45 7.84 -2.08
CA ILE A 173 1.29 8.55 -1.56
C ILE A 173 0.92 7.86 -0.26
N TYR A 174 0.60 8.65 0.75
CA TYR A 174 0.21 8.11 2.04
C TYR A 174 -1.01 8.81 2.62
N ALA A 175 -1.80 8.06 3.38
CA ALA A 175 -2.65 8.60 4.43
C ALA A 175 -2.11 8.10 5.76
N LYS A 176 -1.73 9.02 6.65
CA LYS A 176 -1.30 8.74 8.03
C LYS A 176 -2.47 9.04 8.95
N ILE A 177 -2.89 8.08 9.75
CA ILE A 177 -4.14 8.12 10.50
C ILE A 177 -3.87 7.68 11.93
N LYS A 178 -4.42 8.38 12.91
CA LYS A 178 -4.52 7.90 14.28
C LYS A 178 -5.93 7.44 14.58
N THR A 179 -6.07 6.29 15.19
CA THR A 179 -7.38 5.74 15.53
C THR A 179 -7.33 4.89 16.80
N SER A 180 -8.39 4.98 17.59
CA SER A 180 -8.64 4.12 18.77
C SER A 180 -9.83 3.18 18.55
N GLY A 181 -10.52 3.27 17.42
CA GLY A 181 -11.73 2.51 17.10
C GLY A 181 -11.75 1.95 15.70
N ALA A 182 -12.93 1.59 15.23
CA ALA A 182 -13.13 1.09 13.87
C ALA A 182 -12.76 2.15 12.83
N LEU A 183 -11.87 1.80 11.92
CA LEU A 183 -11.36 2.65 10.85
C LEU A 183 -11.83 2.14 9.50
N ASN A 184 -12.45 3.05 8.72
CA ASN A 184 -12.76 2.83 7.32
C ASN A 184 -11.94 3.81 6.48
N ILE A 185 -11.22 3.26 5.50
CA ILE A 185 -10.50 4.03 4.49
C ILE A 185 -11.08 3.64 3.14
N GLU A 186 -11.59 4.59 2.40
CA GLU A 186 -12.01 4.39 1.02
C GLU A 186 -11.16 5.28 0.12
N VAL A 187 -10.58 4.72 -0.93
CA VAL A 187 -9.82 5.47 -1.93
C VAL A 187 -10.38 5.16 -3.30
N LYS A 188 -11.03 6.16 -3.91
CA LYS A 188 -11.62 6.05 -5.23
C LYS A 188 -10.72 6.66 -6.28
N PHE A 189 -10.43 5.91 -7.31
CA PHE A 189 -9.66 6.31 -8.48
C PHE A 189 -10.62 6.54 -9.65
N ALA A 190 -10.58 7.72 -10.23
CA ALA A 190 -11.36 8.05 -11.42
C ALA A 190 -10.55 8.94 -12.37
N PRO A 191 -10.72 8.79 -13.69
CA PRO A 191 -10.14 9.73 -14.63
C PRO A 191 -10.62 11.14 -14.31
N GLN A 192 -9.72 12.12 -14.36
CA GLN A 192 -10.14 13.51 -14.36
C GLN A 192 -10.83 13.80 -15.70
N ASN A 193 -12.11 14.18 -15.65
CA ASN A 193 -12.82 14.57 -16.84
C ASN A 193 -12.13 15.82 -17.42
N ILE A 194 -11.42 15.64 -18.53
CA ILE A 194 -11.00 16.77 -19.36
C ILE A 194 -12.31 17.30 -20.00
N LYS A 195 -12.71 18.50 -19.59
CA LYS A 195 -13.81 19.23 -20.23
C LYS A 195 -13.42 19.60 -21.65
#